data_db660d24f67f97314a074bcf48e593ec
#
_entry.id   db660d24f67f97314a074bcf48e593ec
#
_cell.length_a   1.000
_cell.length_b   1.000
_cell.length_c   1.000
_cell.angle_alpha   90.00
_cell.angle_beta   90.00
_cell.angle_gamma   90.00
#
_symmetry.space_group_name_H-M   'P 1'
#
loop_
_entity.id
_entity.type
_entity.pdbx_description
1 polymer ?
#
loop_
_entity_poly.entity_id
_entity_poly.type
_entity_poly.pdbx_seq_one_letter_code
_entity_poly.pdbx_strand_id
1 'polypeptide(L)'
;MTGLAAARIRHLVRQPSLWIALLIWCLLSAAAILLCRDGVPLDRPELAGISPVTEVLNNSIGLFMIILLVGIVAFLARRRASPNLAERAPERGIALRETVAMWIYGAVVLFAGRIIGQHFFGEGIALHLNGCLFGATHVQSPAAVYAWAAYNGIFLALLPYLIFRWRGYSLQALNLRSANWKNDALIIAVVILIGCAYELAGPNIFQLTAHQQLVGGALSLLLHLCGTDIPIMVFIYAILLPRYARLFSPPVAFLVGAVTYPLMHVFEPWTRYDSPYHAAVSVIFVLLTFFPPGFMKSFLTFRTGNAWVHMWGFHAITPHVMVDTRLIVRDLNIH
;
A
#
# COMPACT_ATOMS: atom_id res chain seq x y z
N MET A 1 30.76 17.05 -7.51
CA MET A 1 29.51 16.27 -7.22
C MET A 1 28.62 16.88 -6.13
N THR A 2 29.15 17.72 -5.26
CA THR A 2 28.42 18.31 -4.11
C THR A 2 27.38 19.39 -4.48
N GLY A 3 27.60 20.16 -5.56
CA GLY A 3 26.69 21.26 -5.94
C GLY A 3 25.32 20.82 -6.48
N LEU A 4 25.28 19.76 -7.28
CA LEU A 4 24.04 19.23 -7.87
C LEU A 4 23.13 18.55 -6.83
N ALA A 5 23.71 17.85 -5.84
CA ALA A 5 22.94 17.25 -4.75
C ALA A 5 22.34 18.34 -3.85
N ALA A 6 23.13 19.35 -3.49
CA ALA A 6 22.68 20.48 -2.69
C ALA A 6 21.57 21.30 -3.40
N ALA A 7 21.64 21.45 -4.72
CA ALA A 7 20.61 22.14 -5.50
C ALA A 7 19.30 21.34 -5.51
N ARG A 8 19.36 20.02 -5.66
CA ARG A 8 18.17 19.14 -5.61
C ARG A 8 17.51 19.12 -4.23
N ILE A 9 18.31 19.06 -3.16
CA ILE A 9 17.79 19.12 -1.78
C ILE A 9 17.12 20.48 -1.55
N ARG A 10 17.74 21.59 -1.95
CA ARG A 10 17.15 22.93 -1.83
C ARG A 10 15.84 23.05 -2.62
N HIS A 11 15.75 22.44 -3.80
CA HIS A 11 14.51 22.41 -4.57
C HIS A 11 13.41 21.62 -3.86
N LEU A 12 13.72 20.44 -3.29
CA LEU A 12 12.75 19.64 -2.53
C LEU A 12 12.25 20.38 -1.29
N VAL A 13 13.14 20.99 -0.50
CA VAL A 13 12.77 21.76 0.70
C VAL A 13 11.90 22.98 0.37
N ARG A 14 11.96 23.50 -0.84
CA ARG A 14 11.11 24.61 -1.31
C ARG A 14 9.74 24.19 -1.82
N GLN A 15 9.41 22.89 -1.84
CA GLN A 15 8.09 22.42 -2.30
C GLN A 15 7.04 22.59 -1.19
N PRO A 16 6.06 23.50 -1.34
CA PRO A 16 5.03 23.70 -0.30
C PRO A 16 4.24 22.43 0.04
N SER A 17 4.03 21.56 -0.97
CA SER A 17 3.31 20.31 -0.79
C SER A 17 3.96 19.35 0.20
N LEU A 18 5.30 19.35 0.32
CA LEU A 18 6.00 18.54 1.32
C LEU A 18 5.79 19.07 2.74
N TRP A 19 5.81 20.39 2.91
CA TRP A 19 5.55 21.00 4.22
C TRP A 19 4.11 20.82 4.66
N ILE A 20 3.15 20.93 3.71
CA ILE A 20 1.74 20.64 3.97
C ILE A 20 1.57 19.18 4.38
N ALA A 21 2.21 18.22 3.69
CA ALA A 21 2.14 16.81 4.05
C ALA A 21 2.73 16.54 5.44
N LEU A 22 3.88 17.17 5.77
CA LEU A 22 4.49 17.06 7.10
C LEU A 22 3.59 17.67 8.18
N LEU A 23 3.01 18.84 7.93
CA LEU A 23 2.06 19.46 8.86
C LEU A 23 0.85 18.55 9.11
N ILE A 24 0.27 17.99 8.05
CA ILE A 24 -0.85 17.06 8.18
C ILE A 24 -0.44 15.83 9.01
N TRP A 25 0.75 15.26 8.76
CA TRP A 25 1.28 14.14 9.55
C TRP A 25 1.37 14.48 11.04
N CYS A 26 1.94 15.65 11.37
CA CYS A 26 2.04 16.11 12.75
C CYS A 26 0.67 16.34 13.39
N LEU A 27 -0.28 16.92 12.65
CA LEU A 27 -1.64 17.16 13.15
C LEU A 27 -2.39 15.84 13.38
N LEU A 28 -2.29 14.87 12.48
CA LEU A 28 -2.89 13.54 12.65
C LEU A 28 -2.27 12.80 13.83
N SER A 29 -0.95 12.89 14.00
CA SER A 29 -0.22 12.31 15.14
C SER A 29 -0.66 12.92 16.46
N ALA A 30 -0.77 14.24 16.53
CA ALA A 30 -1.26 14.93 17.72
C ALA A 30 -2.72 14.58 18.01
N ALA A 31 -3.57 14.52 16.97
CA ALA A 31 -4.98 14.13 17.11
C ALA A 31 -5.10 12.69 17.61
N ALA A 32 -4.32 11.73 17.10
CA ALA A 32 -4.29 10.35 17.59
C ALA A 32 -3.97 10.29 19.08
N ILE A 33 -2.93 11.00 19.54
CA ILE A 33 -2.52 11.02 20.94
C ILE A 33 -3.60 11.67 21.82
N LEU A 34 -4.19 12.78 21.37
CA LEU A 34 -5.17 13.54 22.16
C LEU A 34 -6.54 12.83 22.25
N LEU A 35 -6.98 12.21 21.16
CA LEU A 35 -8.27 11.52 21.10
C LEU A 35 -8.25 10.16 21.81
N CYS A 36 -7.10 9.48 21.83
CA CYS A 36 -6.99 8.11 22.34
C CYS A 36 -6.29 8.04 23.70
N ARG A 37 -6.39 9.06 24.57
CA ARG A 37 -5.69 9.11 25.87
C ARG A 37 -5.91 7.88 26.73
N ASP A 38 -7.11 7.31 26.70
CA ASP A 38 -7.51 6.15 27.50
C ASP A 38 -7.29 4.81 26.76
N GLY A 39 -6.60 4.81 25.65
CA GLY A 39 -6.34 3.68 24.76
C GLY A 39 -6.91 3.87 23.37
N VAL A 40 -6.48 2.99 22.45
CA VAL A 40 -6.93 3.04 21.05
C VAL A 40 -8.20 2.22 20.90
N PRO A 41 -9.37 2.83 20.58
CA PRO A 41 -10.66 2.15 20.56
C PRO A 41 -10.92 1.43 19.21
N LEU A 42 -9.93 0.67 18.72
CA LEU A 42 -10.00 -0.07 17.47
C LEU A 42 -9.92 -1.57 17.72
N ASP A 43 -10.60 -2.36 16.90
CA ASP A 43 -10.66 -3.83 17.02
C ASP A 43 -9.39 -4.48 16.40
N ARG A 44 -8.23 -3.96 16.77
CA ARG A 44 -6.93 -4.39 16.25
C ARG A 44 -6.07 -4.97 17.38
N PRO A 45 -5.84 -6.31 17.39
CA PRO A 45 -5.17 -6.98 18.50
C PRO A 45 -3.78 -6.43 18.84
N GLU A 46 -3.00 -6.00 17.85
CA GLU A 46 -1.67 -5.45 18.11
C GLU A 46 -1.68 -4.12 18.85
N LEU A 47 -2.81 -3.41 18.82
CA LEU A 47 -2.98 -2.17 19.56
C LEU A 47 -3.42 -2.40 21.01
N ALA A 48 -3.75 -3.65 21.35
CA ALA A 48 -4.17 -3.99 22.72
C ALA A 48 -3.01 -3.75 23.71
N GLY A 49 -3.20 -2.82 24.63
CA GLY A 49 -2.22 -2.47 25.64
C GLY A 49 -1.07 -1.57 25.15
N ILE A 50 -1.06 -1.16 23.88
CA ILE A 50 -0.07 -0.20 23.35
C ILE A 50 -0.59 1.22 23.59
N SER A 51 0.26 2.09 24.12
CA SER A 51 -0.11 3.50 24.26
C SER A 51 -0.23 4.19 22.90
N PRO A 52 -1.14 5.17 22.73
CA PRO A 52 -1.24 5.93 21.49
C PRO A 52 0.07 6.64 21.11
N VAL A 53 0.85 7.07 22.09
CA VAL A 53 2.17 7.68 21.88
C VAL A 53 3.14 6.68 21.25
N THR A 54 3.17 5.44 21.77
CA THR A 54 4.02 4.37 21.24
C THR A 54 3.63 4.03 19.81
N GLU A 55 2.33 3.91 19.50
CA GLU A 55 1.87 3.60 18.15
C GLU A 55 2.20 4.73 17.15
N VAL A 56 1.98 5.98 17.53
CA VAL A 56 2.37 7.14 16.70
C VAL A 56 3.89 7.18 16.47
N LEU A 57 4.67 6.84 17.49
CA LEU A 57 6.14 6.74 17.36
C LEU A 57 6.53 5.62 16.38
N ASN A 58 5.94 4.44 16.49
CA ASN A 58 6.18 3.31 15.60
C ASN A 58 5.89 3.69 14.13
N ASN A 59 4.74 4.31 13.87
CA ASN A 59 4.38 4.79 12.53
C ASN A 59 5.35 5.86 12.02
N SER A 60 5.84 6.73 12.89
CA SER A 60 6.81 7.79 12.54
C SER A 60 8.21 7.22 12.27
N ILE A 61 8.63 6.19 13.01
CA ILE A 61 9.86 5.44 12.72
C ILE A 61 9.72 4.73 11.36
N GLY A 62 8.58 4.09 11.10
CA GLY A 62 8.27 3.48 9.80
C GLY A 62 8.38 4.49 8.65
N LEU A 63 7.80 5.68 8.80
CA LEU A 63 7.92 6.74 7.80
C LEU A 63 9.39 7.17 7.59
N PHE A 64 10.16 7.32 8.67
CA PHE A 64 11.58 7.67 8.58
C PHE A 64 12.38 6.59 7.82
N MET A 65 12.15 5.31 8.12
CA MET A 65 12.79 4.19 7.41
C MET A 65 12.43 4.18 5.92
N ILE A 66 11.18 4.48 5.58
CA ILE A 66 10.74 4.63 4.18
C ILE A 66 11.47 5.80 3.50
N ILE A 67 11.65 6.94 4.16
CA ILE A 67 12.40 8.08 3.60
C ILE A 67 13.86 7.71 3.32
N LEU A 68 14.51 6.95 4.21
CA LEU A 68 15.86 6.42 3.97
C LEU A 68 15.89 5.49 2.76
N LEU A 69 14.93 4.57 2.66
CA LEU A 69 14.84 3.64 1.54
C LEU A 69 14.58 4.38 0.20
N VAL A 70 13.75 5.40 0.21
CA VAL A 70 13.55 6.32 -0.92
C VAL A 70 14.88 6.97 -1.34
N GLY A 71 15.71 7.40 -0.40
CA GLY A 71 17.05 7.92 -0.67
C GLY A 71 17.96 6.90 -1.37
N ILE A 72 17.95 5.64 -0.92
CA ILE A 72 18.70 4.54 -1.54
C ILE A 72 18.22 4.30 -2.98
N VAL A 73 16.91 4.19 -3.18
CA VAL A 73 16.32 3.98 -4.53
C VAL A 73 16.62 5.17 -5.45
N ALA A 74 16.53 6.41 -4.95
CA ALA A 74 16.89 7.60 -5.70
C ALA A 74 18.35 7.56 -6.16
N PHE A 75 19.26 7.06 -5.31
CA PHE A 75 20.66 6.86 -5.66
C PHE A 75 20.84 5.76 -6.71
N LEU A 76 20.21 4.59 -6.56
CA LEU A 76 20.27 3.50 -7.53
C LEU A 76 19.72 3.92 -8.90
N ALA A 77 18.67 4.73 -8.90
CA ALA A 77 18.05 5.24 -10.13
C ALA A 77 18.67 6.55 -10.66
N ARG A 78 19.76 7.09 -10.07
CA ARG A 78 20.27 8.44 -10.39
C ARG A 78 20.65 8.66 -11.86
N ARG A 79 21.06 7.60 -12.56
CA ARG A 79 21.46 7.64 -13.98
C ARG A 79 20.28 7.41 -14.93
N ARG A 80 19.10 7.12 -14.41
CA ARG A 80 17.90 6.86 -15.18
C ARG A 80 17.09 8.16 -15.32
N ALA A 81 16.62 8.45 -16.53
CA ALA A 81 15.59 9.47 -16.74
C ALA A 81 14.28 9.05 -16.07
N SER A 82 13.65 9.97 -15.35
CA SER A 82 12.30 9.73 -14.83
C SER A 82 11.29 9.78 -15.97
N PRO A 83 10.41 8.81 -16.10
CA PRO A 83 9.37 8.83 -17.12
C PRO A 83 8.37 9.96 -16.85
N ASN A 84 7.84 10.54 -17.92
CA ASN A 84 6.71 11.47 -17.80
C ASN A 84 5.41 10.67 -17.73
N LEU A 85 4.91 10.44 -16.53
CA LEU A 85 3.68 9.68 -16.35
C LEU A 85 2.44 10.41 -16.89
N ALA A 86 2.46 11.74 -16.99
CA ALA A 86 1.36 12.51 -17.55
C ALA A 86 1.10 12.17 -19.03
N GLU A 87 2.15 11.84 -19.80
CA GLU A 87 2.03 11.43 -21.20
C GLU A 87 1.39 10.05 -21.39
N ARG A 88 1.30 9.26 -20.32
CA ARG A 88 0.68 7.92 -20.34
C ARG A 88 -0.82 7.97 -20.12
N ALA A 89 -1.34 9.07 -19.59
CA ALA A 89 -2.77 9.29 -19.40
C ALA A 89 -3.40 9.96 -20.63
N PRO A 90 -4.71 9.83 -20.82
CA PRO A 90 -5.43 10.55 -21.87
C PRO A 90 -5.44 12.07 -21.61
N GLU A 91 -6.09 12.82 -22.48
CA GLU A 91 -6.31 14.25 -22.26
C GLU A 91 -7.00 14.54 -20.91
N ARG A 92 -6.79 15.76 -20.40
CA ARG A 92 -7.18 16.12 -19.02
C ARG A 92 -8.65 15.86 -18.69
N GLY A 93 -9.58 16.14 -19.62
CA GLY A 93 -11.01 15.93 -19.42
C GLY A 93 -11.39 14.45 -19.28
N ILE A 94 -10.77 13.58 -20.10
CA ILE A 94 -10.96 12.12 -20.01
C ILE A 94 -10.30 11.60 -18.73
N ALA A 95 -9.08 12.03 -18.42
CA ALA A 95 -8.35 11.64 -17.22
C ALA A 95 -9.15 11.95 -15.94
N LEU A 96 -9.82 13.12 -15.88
CA LEU A 96 -10.67 13.49 -14.75
C LEU A 96 -11.88 12.55 -14.62
N ARG A 97 -12.61 12.33 -15.72
CA ARG A 97 -13.78 11.41 -15.72
C ARG A 97 -13.39 10.00 -15.29
N GLU A 98 -12.28 9.48 -15.81
CA GLU A 98 -11.78 8.15 -15.44
C GLU A 98 -11.34 8.09 -13.97
N THR A 99 -10.71 9.15 -13.45
CA THR A 99 -10.35 9.24 -12.04
C THR A 99 -11.58 9.19 -11.15
N VAL A 100 -12.59 10.01 -11.45
CA VAL A 100 -13.85 10.03 -10.67
C VAL A 100 -14.56 8.68 -10.75
N ALA A 101 -14.67 8.10 -11.96
CA ALA A 101 -15.29 6.80 -12.15
C ALA A 101 -14.58 5.69 -11.36
N MET A 102 -13.24 5.69 -11.35
CA MET A 102 -12.45 4.73 -10.59
C MET A 102 -12.61 4.91 -9.07
N TRP A 103 -12.72 6.14 -8.58
CA TRP A 103 -12.99 6.38 -7.16
C TRP A 103 -14.37 5.90 -6.73
N ILE A 104 -15.42 6.20 -7.54
CA ILE A 104 -16.79 5.70 -7.28
C ILE A 104 -16.79 4.17 -7.31
N TYR A 105 -16.20 3.59 -8.35
CA TYR A 105 -16.08 2.14 -8.48
C TYR A 105 -15.35 1.51 -7.28
N GLY A 106 -14.21 2.05 -6.89
CA GLY A 106 -13.43 1.56 -5.75
C GLY A 106 -14.21 1.64 -4.44
N ALA A 107 -14.90 2.76 -4.19
CA ALA A 107 -15.74 2.91 -2.99
C ALA A 107 -16.88 1.87 -2.97
N VAL A 108 -17.55 1.66 -4.09
CA VAL A 108 -18.61 0.64 -4.22
C VAL A 108 -18.06 -0.77 -3.97
N VAL A 109 -16.91 -1.11 -4.57
CA VAL A 109 -16.29 -2.43 -4.41
C VAL A 109 -15.86 -2.66 -2.96
N LEU A 110 -15.21 -1.68 -2.32
CA LEU A 110 -14.79 -1.80 -0.92
C LEU A 110 -15.98 -1.95 0.03
N PHE A 111 -17.01 -1.13 -0.16
CA PHE A 111 -18.22 -1.19 0.67
C PHE A 111 -18.99 -2.51 0.48
N ALA A 112 -19.18 -2.94 -0.78
CA ALA A 112 -19.81 -4.21 -1.09
C ALA A 112 -19.01 -5.39 -0.50
N GLY A 113 -17.69 -5.38 -0.62
CA GLY A 113 -16.82 -6.42 -0.05
C GLY A 113 -16.92 -6.49 1.48
N ARG A 114 -17.05 -5.34 2.15
CA ARG A 114 -17.31 -5.33 3.60
C ARG A 114 -18.66 -5.97 3.94
N ILE A 115 -19.74 -5.60 3.27
CA ILE A 115 -21.08 -6.14 3.52
C ILE A 115 -21.15 -7.64 3.22
N ILE A 116 -20.68 -8.04 2.03
CA ILE A 116 -20.68 -9.44 1.59
C ILE A 116 -19.83 -10.29 2.55
N GLY A 117 -18.64 -9.80 2.90
CA GLY A 117 -17.75 -10.50 3.82
C GLY A 117 -18.39 -10.67 5.20
N GLN A 118 -18.95 -9.63 5.77
CA GLN A 118 -19.63 -9.71 7.06
C GLN A 118 -20.83 -10.65 7.04
N HIS A 119 -21.61 -10.65 5.96
CA HIS A 119 -22.80 -11.49 5.84
C HIS A 119 -22.46 -12.99 5.72
N PHE A 120 -21.47 -13.36 4.91
CA PHE A 120 -21.15 -14.75 4.61
C PHE A 120 -20.03 -15.35 5.46
N PHE A 121 -19.14 -14.52 5.99
CA PHE A 121 -17.92 -14.97 6.69
C PHE A 121 -17.76 -14.35 8.08
N GLY A 122 -18.64 -13.43 8.48
CA GLY A 122 -18.51 -12.70 9.75
C GLY A 122 -17.43 -11.62 9.74
N GLU A 123 -16.80 -11.36 8.62
CA GLU A 123 -15.71 -10.39 8.45
C GLU A 123 -15.69 -9.78 7.05
N GLY A 124 -15.10 -8.58 6.92
CA GLY A 124 -14.94 -7.93 5.60
C GLY A 124 -13.89 -8.62 4.73
N ILE A 125 -14.14 -8.72 3.43
CA ILE A 125 -13.25 -9.36 2.44
C ILE A 125 -12.66 -8.39 1.41
N ALA A 126 -12.81 -7.07 1.58
CA ALA A 126 -12.27 -6.10 0.64
C ALA A 126 -10.88 -5.63 1.05
N LEU A 127 -9.98 -5.57 0.10
CA LEU A 127 -8.58 -5.16 0.05
C LEU A 127 -7.64 -5.86 1.03
N HIS A 128 -7.88 -5.79 2.34
CA HIS A 128 -7.11 -6.53 3.35
C HIS A 128 -8.01 -7.42 4.18
N LEU A 129 -7.51 -8.59 4.50
CA LEU A 129 -8.03 -9.41 5.56
C LEU A 129 -7.47 -8.91 6.87
N ASN A 130 -8.33 -8.51 7.76
CA ASN A 130 -8.06 -8.20 9.17
C ASN A 130 -6.58 -7.99 9.54
N GLY A 131 -5.99 -6.91 9.04
CA GLY A 131 -4.68 -6.50 9.48
C GLY A 131 -3.56 -7.48 9.14
N CYS A 132 -3.39 -7.83 7.88
CA CYS A 132 -2.27 -8.65 7.42
C CYS A 132 -0.90 -8.12 7.83
N LEU A 133 -0.74 -6.86 8.13
CA LEU A 133 0.51 -6.35 8.65
C LEU A 133 0.55 -6.55 10.16
N PHE A 134 1.57 -7.27 10.65
CA PHE A 134 1.90 -7.41 12.07
C PHE A 134 0.95 -8.29 12.91
N GLY A 135 0.35 -9.30 12.31
CA GLY A 135 -0.38 -10.31 13.10
C GLY A 135 -1.78 -9.92 13.55
N ALA A 136 -2.35 -8.85 12.99
CA ALA A 136 -3.70 -8.37 13.31
C ALA A 136 -4.83 -9.14 12.62
N THR A 137 -4.70 -10.43 12.36
CA THR A 137 -5.78 -11.14 11.71
C THR A 137 -6.76 -11.74 12.71
N HIS A 138 -8.04 -11.51 12.43
CA HIS A 138 -9.14 -12.23 13.02
C HIS A 138 -9.75 -13.25 12.05
N VAL A 139 -9.01 -13.67 11.03
CA VAL A 139 -9.51 -14.65 10.07
C VAL A 139 -9.87 -15.93 10.82
N GLN A 140 -11.13 -16.31 10.74
CA GLN A 140 -11.65 -17.47 11.45
C GLN A 140 -11.88 -18.66 10.52
N SER A 141 -11.83 -18.46 9.20
CA SER A 141 -12.07 -19.54 8.25
C SER A 141 -11.20 -19.46 6.99
N PRO A 142 -10.68 -20.60 6.49
CA PRO A 142 -10.01 -20.67 5.20
C PRO A 142 -10.86 -20.13 4.04
N ALA A 143 -12.19 -20.31 4.13
CA ALA A 143 -13.13 -19.83 3.10
C ALA A 143 -13.10 -18.31 2.94
N ALA A 144 -12.96 -17.55 4.04
CA ALA A 144 -12.84 -16.10 3.99
C ALA A 144 -11.54 -15.65 3.33
N VAL A 145 -10.42 -16.36 3.55
CA VAL A 145 -9.12 -16.08 2.90
C VAL A 145 -9.23 -16.23 1.37
N TYR A 146 -9.81 -17.34 0.92
CA TYR A 146 -10.02 -17.57 -0.52
C TYR A 146 -11.01 -16.57 -1.13
N ALA A 147 -12.11 -16.25 -0.42
CA ALA A 147 -13.09 -15.27 -0.87
C ALA A 147 -12.48 -13.88 -1.00
N TRP A 148 -11.67 -13.45 -0.03
CA TRP A 148 -10.90 -12.21 -0.09
C TRP A 148 -9.96 -12.15 -1.30
N ALA A 149 -9.15 -13.18 -1.51
CA ALA A 149 -8.22 -13.23 -2.63
C ALA A 149 -8.96 -13.20 -3.98
N ALA A 150 -10.03 -13.98 -4.13
CA ALA A 150 -10.84 -14.01 -5.34
C ALA A 150 -11.58 -12.68 -5.57
N TYR A 151 -12.22 -12.12 -4.55
CA TYR A 151 -12.96 -10.88 -4.64
C TYR A 151 -12.07 -9.71 -5.08
N ASN A 152 -10.99 -9.49 -4.38
CA ASN A 152 -10.08 -8.39 -4.71
C ASN A 152 -9.38 -8.60 -6.06
N GLY A 153 -8.93 -9.83 -6.34
CA GLY A 153 -8.32 -10.18 -7.62
C GLY A 153 -9.24 -9.93 -8.81
N ILE A 154 -10.51 -10.26 -8.68
CA ILE A 154 -11.51 -10.03 -9.75
C ILE A 154 -11.86 -8.55 -9.83
N PHE A 155 -12.32 -7.94 -8.73
CA PHE A 155 -12.95 -6.62 -8.78
C PHE A 155 -11.94 -5.47 -8.74
N LEU A 156 -10.81 -5.58 -8.08
CA LEU A 156 -9.83 -4.50 -8.01
C LEU A 156 -8.64 -4.66 -8.96
N ALA A 157 -8.45 -5.86 -9.55
CA ALA A 157 -7.39 -6.11 -10.53
C ALA A 157 -7.92 -6.47 -11.91
N LEU A 158 -8.48 -7.68 -12.06
CA LEU A 158 -8.80 -8.26 -13.37
C LEU A 158 -9.81 -7.40 -14.14
N LEU A 159 -10.92 -7.06 -13.53
CA LEU A 159 -11.98 -6.31 -14.20
C LEU A 159 -11.53 -4.89 -14.60
N PRO A 160 -10.93 -4.07 -13.73
CA PRO A 160 -10.35 -2.79 -14.15
C PRO A 160 -9.29 -2.93 -15.24
N TYR A 161 -8.37 -3.90 -15.11
CA TYR A 161 -7.35 -4.15 -16.13
C TYR A 161 -7.98 -4.44 -17.50
N LEU A 162 -8.94 -5.36 -17.56
CA LEU A 162 -9.59 -5.74 -18.80
C LEU A 162 -10.36 -4.56 -19.44
N ILE A 163 -11.07 -3.76 -18.62
CA ILE A 163 -11.79 -2.57 -19.10
C ILE A 163 -10.81 -1.58 -19.73
N PHE A 164 -9.70 -1.28 -19.07
CA PHE A 164 -8.71 -0.33 -19.60
C PHE A 164 -7.98 -0.89 -20.83
N ARG A 165 -7.68 -2.21 -20.86
CA ARG A 165 -7.12 -2.86 -22.05
C ARG A 165 -8.10 -2.81 -23.23
N TRP A 166 -9.37 -3.10 -22.99
CA TRP A 166 -10.42 -3.00 -24.02
C TRP A 166 -10.58 -1.57 -24.54
N ARG A 167 -10.42 -0.57 -23.71
CA ARG A 167 -10.39 0.85 -24.10
C ARG A 167 -9.12 1.27 -24.86
N GLY A 168 -8.22 0.36 -25.16
CA GLY A 168 -7.02 0.59 -25.97
C GLY A 168 -5.77 1.05 -25.21
N TYR A 169 -5.78 1.11 -23.87
CA TYR A 169 -4.59 1.47 -23.11
C TYR A 169 -3.52 0.38 -23.23
N SER A 170 -2.31 0.76 -23.66
CA SER A 170 -1.17 -0.14 -23.74
C SER A 170 -0.63 -0.50 -22.35
N LEU A 171 0.16 -1.59 -22.24
CA LEU A 171 0.85 -1.93 -21.00
C LEU A 171 1.77 -0.80 -20.51
N GLN A 172 2.34 -0.02 -21.44
CA GLN A 172 3.16 1.13 -21.07
C GLN A 172 2.32 2.28 -20.51
N ALA A 173 1.15 2.55 -21.08
CA ALA A 173 0.21 3.54 -20.58
C ALA A 173 -0.32 3.18 -19.19
N LEU A 174 -0.38 1.89 -18.88
CA LEU A 174 -0.77 1.34 -17.58
C LEU A 174 0.43 1.11 -16.63
N ASN A 175 1.60 1.65 -16.88
CA ASN A 175 2.80 1.43 -16.03
C ASN A 175 3.15 -0.07 -15.79
N LEU A 176 2.74 -0.97 -16.68
CA LEU A 176 2.96 -2.42 -16.56
C LEU A 176 4.09 -2.93 -17.48
N ARG A 177 4.85 -2.02 -18.08
CA ARG A 177 6.00 -2.35 -18.93
C ARG A 177 7.24 -1.61 -18.47
N SER A 178 8.31 -2.38 -18.22
CA SER A 178 9.61 -1.81 -17.86
C SER A 178 10.27 -1.12 -19.07
N ALA A 179 10.82 0.07 -18.86
CA ALA A 179 11.68 0.75 -19.81
C ALA A 179 13.17 0.45 -19.54
N ASN A 180 13.53 -0.07 -18.37
CA ASN A 180 14.89 -0.42 -17.97
C ASN A 180 14.85 -1.56 -16.95
N TRP A 181 14.62 -2.78 -17.45
CA TRP A 181 14.42 -3.96 -16.61
C TRP A 181 15.62 -4.29 -15.72
N LYS A 182 16.86 -4.02 -16.17
CA LYS A 182 18.08 -4.28 -15.37
C LYS A 182 18.12 -3.39 -14.13
N ASN A 183 17.80 -2.10 -14.29
CA ASN A 183 17.73 -1.18 -13.15
C ASN A 183 16.52 -1.49 -12.26
N ASP A 184 15.37 -1.87 -12.86
CA ASP A 184 14.20 -2.28 -12.10
C ASP A 184 14.51 -3.51 -11.24
N ALA A 185 15.15 -4.55 -11.80
CA ALA A 185 15.58 -5.75 -11.07
C ALA A 185 16.56 -5.43 -9.92
N LEU A 186 17.52 -4.54 -10.16
CA LEU A 186 18.45 -4.08 -9.11
C LEU A 186 17.70 -3.40 -7.96
N ILE A 187 16.77 -2.50 -8.28
CA ILE A 187 15.97 -1.80 -7.27
C ILE A 187 15.13 -2.82 -6.48
N ILE A 188 14.44 -3.73 -7.17
CA ILE A 188 13.65 -4.80 -6.54
C ILE A 188 14.52 -5.60 -5.57
N ALA A 189 15.66 -6.10 -6.03
CA ALA A 189 16.55 -6.92 -5.21
C ALA A 189 17.04 -6.19 -3.95
N VAL A 190 17.46 -4.92 -4.08
CA VAL A 190 17.94 -4.13 -2.95
C VAL A 190 16.82 -3.80 -1.96
N VAL A 191 15.62 -3.47 -2.45
CA VAL A 191 14.46 -3.15 -1.60
C VAL A 191 14.00 -4.40 -0.85
N ILE A 192 13.92 -5.57 -1.52
CA ILE A 192 13.61 -6.86 -0.86
C ILE A 192 14.66 -7.15 0.22
N LEU A 193 15.95 -7.06 -0.11
CA LEU A 193 17.02 -7.39 0.84
C LEU A 193 16.93 -6.54 2.12
N ILE A 194 16.75 -5.23 1.97
CA ILE A 194 16.62 -4.32 3.12
C ILE A 194 15.33 -4.58 3.89
N GLY A 195 14.21 -4.74 3.19
CA GLY A 195 12.91 -5.02 3.81
C GLY A 195 12.94 -6.35 4.57
N CYS A 196 13.39 -7.43 3.93
CA CYS A 196 13.49 -8.74 4.60
C CYS A 196 14.47 -8.71 5.80
N ALA A 197 15.58 -7.99 5.70
CA ALA A 197 16.51 -7.83 6.83
C ALA A 197 15.86 -7.08 8.01
N TYR A 198 15.01 -6.10 7.74
CA TYR A 198 14.26 -5.40 8.78
C TYR A 198 13.26 -6.34 9.48
N GLU A 199 12.54 -7.18 8.73
CA GLU A 199 11.53 -8.11 9.28
C GLU A 199 12.15 -9.28 10.07
N LEU A 200 13.46 -9.51 9.98
CA LEU A 200 14.14 -10.50 10.84
C LEU A 200 14.08 -10.15 12.34
N ALA A 201 13.90 -8.88 12.66
CA ALA A 201 13.78 -8.42 14.06
C ALA A 201 12.43 -8.78 14.71
N GLY A 202 11.41 -9.07 13.90
CA GLY A 202 10.06 -9.40 14.34
C GLY A 202 9.66 -10.87 14.11
N PRO A 203 8.40 -11.20 14.31
CA PRO A 203 7.83 -12.48 13.91
C PRO A 203 7.91 -12.69 12.39
N ASN A 204 8.56 -13.77 11.94
CA ASN A 204 8.83 -13.97 10.53
C ASN A 204 8.80 -15.47 10.15
N ILE A 205 8.88 -15.75 8.84
CA ILE A 205 8.80 -17.07 8.24
C ILE A 205 9.86 -18.07 8.79
N PHE A 206 11.05 -17.58 9.17
CA PHE A 206 12.14 -18.46 9.64
C PHE A 206 11.90 -19.06 11.03
N GLN A 207 10.85 -18.64 11.72
CA GLN A 207 10.41 -19.25 12.98
C GLN A 207 9.47 -20.45 12.78
N LEU A 208 9.15 -20.79 11.53
CA LEU A 208 8.29 -21.88 11.12
C LEU A 208 9.09 -23.13 10.76
N THR A 209 8.46 -24.31 10.74
CA THR A 209 9.06 -25.53 10.21
C THR A 209 9.35 -25.42 8.70
N ALA A 210 10.26 -26.23 8.16
CA ALA A 210 10.58 -26.20 6.74
C ALA A 210 9.34 -26.48 5.86
N HIS A 211 8.43 -27.36 6.29
CA HIS A 211 7.18 -27.62 5.59
C HIS A 211 6.27 -26.39 5.58
N GLN A 212 6.10 -25.75 6.73
CA GLN A 212 5.31 -24.52 6.86
C GLN A 212 5.90 -23.36 6.07
N GLN A 213 7.23 -23.20 6.04
CA GLN A 213 7.90 -22.20 5.20
C GLN A 213 7.60 -22.42 3.72
N LEU A 214 7.73 -23.67 3.24
CA LEU A 214 7.54 -23.96 1.82
C LEU A 214 6.06 -23.87 1.41
N VAL A 215 5.18 -24.59 2.08
CA VAL A 215 3.75 -24.66 1.72
C VAL A 215 3.04 -23.37 2.11
N GLY A 216 3.24 -22.91 3.36
CA GLY A 216 2.65 -21.68 3.86
C GLY A 216 3.15 -20.45 3.09
N GLY A 217 4.46 -20.38 2.82
CA GLY A 217 5.05 -19.27 2.06
C GLY A 217 4.55 -19.21 0.61
N ALA A 218 4.43 -20.36 -0.07
CA ALA A 218 3.87 -20.41 -1.42
C ALA A 218 2.39 -19.99 -1.43
N LEU A 219 1.58 -20.46 -0.49
CA LEU A 219 0.18 -20.08 -0.36
C LEU A 219 0.03 -18.61 0.02
N SER A 220 0.85 -18.13 0.97
CA SER A 220 0.87 -16.71 1.35
C SER A 220 1.14 -15.84 0.14
N LEU A 221 2.19 -16.14 -0.63
CA LEU A 221 2.49 -15.40 -1.86
C LEU A 221 1.32 -15.40 -2.84
N LEU A 222 0.75 -16.56 -3.16
CA LEU A 222 -0.33 -16.66 -4.14
C LEU A 222 -1.60 -15.93 -3.71
N LEU A 223 -1.99 -16.10 -2.44
CA LEU A 223 -3.18 -15.47 -1.89
C LEU A 223 -3.03 -13.96 -1.81
N HIS A 224 -1.87 -13.45 -1.39
CA HIS A 224 -1.62 -12.01 -1.34
C HIS A 224 -1.42 -11.40 -2.72
N LEU A 225 -0.80 -12.09 -3.68
CA LEU A 225 -0.75 -11.63 -5.07
C LEU A 225 -2.16 -11.38 -5.61
N CYS A 226 -3.10 -12.28 -5.35
CA CYS A 226 -4.49 -12.11 -5.79
C CYS A 226 -5.28 -11.13 -4.93
N GLY A 227 -5.10 -11.17 -3.61
CA GLY A 227 -5.92 -10.44 -2.65
C GLY A 227 -5.53 -8.98 -2.46
N THR A 228 -4.26 -8.63 -2.59
CA THR A 228 -3.78 -7.26 -2.31
C THR A 228 -2.73 -6.74 -3.29
N ASP A 229 -1.70 -7.52 -3.65
CA ASP A 229 -0.55 -6.99 -4.40
C ASP A 229 -0.91 -6.51 -5.80
N ILE A 230 -1.49 -7.41 -6.60
CA ILE A 230 -1.94 -7.10 -7.97
C ILE A 230 -3.14 -6.15 -7.96
N PRO A 231 -4.15 -6.30 -7.09
CA PRO A 231 -5.21 -5.32 -6.92
C PRO A 231 -4.72 -3.89 -6.71
N ILE A 232 -3.85 -3.68 -5.74
CA ILE A 232 -3.26 -2.36 -5.46
C ILE A 232 -2.41 -1.86 -6.63
N MET A 233 -1.56 -2.72 -7.18
CA MET A 233 -0.72 -2.40 -8.32
C MET A 233 -1.56 -1.92 -9.52
N VAL A 234 -2.61 -2.64 -9.87
CA VAL A 234 -3.44 -2.31 -11.03
C VAL A 234 -4.29 -1.09 -10.76
N PHE A 235 -5.03 -1.09 -9.66
CA PHE A 235 -6.02 -0.05 -9.38
C PHE A 235 -5.37 1.32 -9.19
N ILE A 236 -4.38 1.40 -8.30
CA ILE A 236 -3.76 2.68 -7.93
C ILE A 236 -2.63 3.03 -8.91
N TYR A 237 -1.64 2.16 -9.05
CA TYR A 237 -0.36 2.53 -9.64
C TYR A 237 -0.31 2.34 -11.15
N ALA A 238 -1.12 1.42 -11.69
CA ALA A 238 -1.26 1.28 -13.14
C ALA A 238 -2.33 2.23 -13.72
N ILE A 239 -3.47 2.37 -13.05
CA ILE A 239 -4.61 3.12 -13.58
C ILE A 239 -4.65 4.57 -13.06
N LEU A 240 -4.75 4.78 -11.75
CA LEU A 240 -4.97 6.11 -11.18
C LEU A 240 -3.73 7.01 -11.26
N LEU A 241 -2.54 6.49 -10.99
CA LEU A 241 -1.33 7.30 -10.86
C LEU A 241 -0.95 8.10 -12.13
N PRO A 242 -1.02 7.56 -13.38
CA PRO A 242 -0.83 8.36 -14.58
C PRO A 242 -1.87 9.47 -14.72
N ARG A 243 -3.12 9.23 -14.30
CA ARG A 243 -4.20 10.21 -14.35
C ARG A 243 -3.96 11.34 -13.36
N TYR A 244 -3.49 11.03 -12.15
CA TYR A 244 -3.06 12.06 -11.19
C TYR A 244 -1.92 12.91 -11.76
N ALA A 245 -0.94 12.28 -12.42
CA ALA A 245 0.15 13.00 -13.06
C ALA A 245 -0.33 13.93 -14.18
N ARG A 246 -1.44 13.60 -14.85
CA ARG A 246 -2.08 14.44 -15.88
C ARG A 246 -2.88 15.60 -15.29
N LEU A 247 -3.47 15.39 -14.11
CA LEU A 247 -4.37 16.35 -13.48
C LEU A 247 -3.65 17.38 -12.60
N PHE A 248 -2.57 16.95 -11.95
CA PHE A 248 -1.86 17.71 -10.92
C PHE A 248 -0.38 17.90 -11.29
N SER A 249 0.28 18.84 -10.60
CA SER A 249 1.73 18.96 -10.65
C SER A 249 2.41 17.67 -10.11
N PRO A 250 3.63 17.32 -10.56
CA PRO A 250 4.27 16.07 -10.16
C PRO A 250 4.36 15.83 -8.64
N PRO A 251 4.70 16.82 -7.78
CA PRO A 251 4.71 16.60 -6.32
C PRO A 251 3.31 16.31 -5.76
N VAL A 252 2.28 16.99 -6.25
CA VAL A 252 0.90 16.77 -5.81
C VAL A 252 0.39 15.42 -6.29
N ALA A 253 0.62 15.06 -7.55
CA ALA A 253 0.24 13.75 -8.10
C ALA A 253 0.88 12.59 -7.33
N PHE A 254 2.14 12.75 -6.96
CA PHE A 254 2.87 11.79 -6.12
C PHE A 254 2.21 11.64 -4.74
N LEU A 255 1.91 12.74 -4.06
CA LEU A 255 1.28 12.71 -2.73
C LEU A 255 -0.17 12.17 -2.80
N VAL A 256 -0.94 12.54 -3.83
CA VAL A 256 -2.28 11.98 -4.05
C VAL A 256 -2.19 10.46 -4.25
N GLY A 257 -1.24 9.97 -5.03
CA GLY A 257 -0.96 8.53 -5.17
C GLY A 257 -0.61 7.86 -3.84
N ALA A 258 0.20 8.52 -3.01
CA ALA A 258 0.57 8.03 -1.69
C ALA A 258 -0.63 7.94 -0.73
N VAL A 259 -1.52 8.95 -0.76
CA VAL A 259 -2.72 9.00 0.09
C VAL A 259 -3.84 8.07 -0.42
N THR A 260 -3.89 7.79 -1.73
CA THR A 260 -4.87 6.86 -2.29
C THR A 260 -4.75 5.47 -1.66
N TYR A 261 -3.54 5.03 -1.36
CA TYR A 261 -3.31 3.73 -0.73
C TYR A 261 -4.00 3.61 0.65
N PRO A 262 -3.76 4.48 1.64
CA PRO A 262 -4.53 4.43 2.89
C PRO A 262 -6.03 4.63 2.70
N LEU A 263 -6.48 5.47 1.78
CA LEU A 263 -7.92 5.65 1.54
C LEU A 263 -8.61 4.39 1.02
N MET A 264 -7.89 3.48 0.36
CA MET A 264 -8.41 2.16 0.00
C MET A 264 -8.52 1.20 1.21
N HIS A 265 -7.96 1.57 2.37
CA HIS A 265 -8.01 0.78 3.61
C HIS A 265 -9.02 1.32 4.64
N VAL A 266 -9.87 2.27 4.26
CA VAL A 266 -10.84 2.85 5.22
C VAL A 266 -11.88 1.85 5.73
N PHE A 267 -12.10 0.74 5.02
CA PHE A 267 -13.02 -0.32 5.43
C PHE A 267 -12.29 -1.56 5.96
N GLU A 268 -11.09 -1.39 6.49
CA GLU A 268 -10.40 -2.45 7.22
C GLU A 268 -11.30 -3.03 8.31
N PRO A 269 -11.30 -4.34 8.54
CA PRO A 269 -12.18 -4.98 9.51
C PRO A 269 -12.04 -4.44 10.93
N TRP A 270 -10.85 -3.97 11.31
CA TRP A 270 -10.57 -3.38 12.62
C TRP A 270 -11.05 -1.92 12.76
N THR A 271 -11.51 -1.27 11.69
CA THR A 271 -12.03 0.10 11.74
C THR A 271 -13.45 0.15 12.25
N ARG A 272 -13.78 1.17 13.03
CA ARG A 272 -15.09 1.37 13.66
C ARG A 272 -15.75 2.64 13.16
N TYR A 273 -17.05 2.53 12.83
CA TYR A 273 -17.87 3.64 12.30
C TYR A 273 -19.21 3.78 13.03
N ASP A 274 -19.30 3.23 14.25
CA ASP A 274 -20.48 3.26 15.09
C ASP A 274 -20.71 4.61 15.80
N SER A 275 -19.70 5.48 15.76
CA SER A 275 -19.82 6.86 16.25
C SER A 275 -18.90 7.80 15.47
N PRO A 276 -19.14 9.14 15.47
CA PRO A 276 -18.23 10.11 14.87
C PRO A 276 -16.81 10.07 15.46
N TYR A 277 -16.69 9.77 16.74
CA TYR A 277 -15.41 9.60 17.42
C TYR A 277 -14.64 8.39 16.86
N HIS A 278 -15.28 7.21 16.83
CA HIS A 278 -14.65 5.99 16.27
C HIS A 278 -14.32 6.14 14.79
N ALA A 279 -15.17 6.80 14.01
CA ALA A 279 -14.90 7.09 12.61
C ALA A 279 -13.65 7.99 12.45
N ALA A 280 -13.53 9.05 13.24
CA ALA A 280 -12.36 9.95 13.19
C ALA A 280 -11.08 9.21 13.58
N VAL A 281 -11.10 8.44 14.66
CA VAL A 281 -9.95 7.64 15.11
C VAL A 281 -9.57 6.60 14.06
N SER A 282 -10.53 5.87 13.48
CA SER A 282 -10.29 4.89 12.41
C SER A 282 -9.59 5.51 11.22
N VAL A 283 -10.09 6.66 10.72
CA VAL A 283 -9.48 7.35 9.57
C VAL A 283 -8.06 7.84 9.90
N ILE A 284 -7.85 8.42 11.09
CA ILE A 284 -6.52 8.87 11.53
C ILE A 284 -5.53 7.71 11.56
N PHE A 285 -5.88 6.59 12.19
CA PHE A 285 -4.99 5.42 12.28
C PHE A 285 -4.75 4.76 10.92
N VAL A 286 -5.76 4.68 10.05
CA VAL A 286 -5.60 4.21 8.66
C VAL A 286 -4.58 5.08 7.93
N LEU A 287 -4.69 6.41 8.03
CA LEU A 287 -3.75 7.32 7.39
C LEU A 287 -2.34 7.18 7.95
N LEU A 288 -2.16 7.14 9.27
CA LEU A 288 -0.84 7.00 9.89
C LEU A 288 -0.19 5.65 9.58
N THR A 289 -0.95 4.56 9.56
CA THR A 289 -0.42 3.21 9.31
C THR A 289 -0.06 2.99 7.84
N PHE A 290 -0.92 3.42 6.91
CA PHE A 290 -0.77 3.06 5.49
C PHE A 290 -0.16 4.15 4.61
N PHE A 291 0.01 5.39 5.11
CA PHE A 291 0.67 6.44 4.33
C PHE A 291 2.16 6.13 4.04
N PRO A 292 2.98 5.66 5.00
CA PRO A 292 4.37 5.32 4.71
C PRO A 292 4.54 4.30 3.58
N PRO A 293 3.87 3.13 3.58
CA PRO A 293 3.94 2.21 2.46
C PRO A 293 3.34 2.79 1.16
N GLY A 294 2.27 3.58 1.22
CA GLY A 294 1.73 4.28 0.05
C GLY A 294 2.73 5.26 -0.57
N PHE A 295 3.48 5.97 0.28
CA PHE A 295 4.55 6.88 -0.14
C PHE A 295 5.66 6.14 -0.89
N MET A 296 6.14 5.00 -0.38
CA MET A 296 7.15 4.18 -1.04
C MET A 296 6.66 3.63 -2.38
N LYS A 297 5.46 3.06 -2.42
CA LYS A 297 4.86 2.50 -3.65
C LYS A 297 4.70 3.56 -4.74
N SER A 298 4.21 4.75 -4.36
CA SER A 298 4.12 5.90 -5.28
C SER A 298 5.50 6.30 -5.78
N PHE A 299 6.49 6.41 -4.89
CA PHE A 299 7.86 6.79 -5.29
C PHE A 299 8.47 5.79 -6.27
N LEU A 300 8.40 4.50 -5.98
CA LEU A 300 8.92 3.46 -6.87
C LEU A 300 8.30 3.56 -8.26
N THR A 301 6.98 3.71 -8.33
CA THR A 301 6.27 3.80 -9.61
C THR A 301 6.58 5.11 -10.34
N PHE A 302 6.59 6.27 -9.68
CA PHE A 302 6.97 7.54 -10.28
C PHE A 302 8.40 7.52 -10.81
N ARG A 303 9.32 6.93 -10.06
CA ARG A 303 10.74 6.92 -10.41
C ARG A 303 11.06 5.96 -11.54
N THR A 304 10.36 4.83 -11.61
CA THR A 304 10.64 3.77 -12.60
C THR A 304 9.67 3.76 -13.78
N GLY A 305 8.47 4.28 -13.62
CA GLY A 305 7.37 4.13 -14.58
C GLY A 305 6.91 2.68 -14.72
N ASN A 306 7.17 1.86 -13.70
CA ASN A 306 6.85 0.45 -13.71
C ASN A 306 6.28 0.03 -12.34
N ALA A 307 4.99 -0.28 -12.30
CA ALA A 307 4.29 -0.65 -11.07
C ALA A 307 4.76 -2.01 -10.51
N TRP A 308 5.31 -2.89 -11.35
CA TRP A 308 5.89 -4.15 -10.89
C TRP A 308 7.04 -3.95 -9.91
N VAL A 309 7.74 -2.81 -9.98
CA VAL A 309 8.88 -2.54 -9.09
C VAL A 309 8.43 -2.40 -7.63
N HIS A 310 7.32 -1.69 -7.36
CA HIS A 310 6.83 -1.61 -5.99
C HIS A 310 6.17 -2.92 -5.56
N MET A 311 5.48 -3.58 -6.46
CA MET A 311 4.80 -4.83 -6.16
C MET A 311 5.82 -5.90 -5.71
N TRP A 312 6.81 -6.21 -6.52
CA TRP A 312 7.83 -7.20 -6.17
C TRP A 312 8.82 -6.71 -5.11
N GLY A 313 9.30 -5.45 -5.21
CA GLY A 313 10.37 -4.95 -4.35
C GLY A 313 9.91 -4.66 -2.93
N PHE A 314 8.69 -4.18 -2.76
CA PHE A 314 8.26 -3.65 -1.47
C PHE A 314 6.98 -4.31 -0.92
N HIS A 315 6.11 -4.86 -1.77
CA HIS A 315 4.79 -5.30 -1.31
C HIS A 315 4.68 -6.83 -1.15
N ALA A 316 4.98 -7.62 -2.19
CA ALA A 316 4.68 -9.05 -2.17
C ALA A 316 5.56 -9.87 -1.20
N ILE A 317 6.86 -9.63 -1.19
CA ILE A 317 7.79 -10.52 -0.47
C ILE A 317 7.92 -10.12 1.00
N THR A 318 8.25 -8.87 1.28
CA THR A 318 8.60 -8.44 2.64
C THR A 318 7.42 -8.57 3.61
N PRO A 319 6.25 -7.94 3.42
CA PRO A 319 5.15 -8.12 4.37
C PRO A 319 4.49 -9.50 4.23
N HIS A 320 4.22 -9.95 3.00
CA HIS A 320 3.30 -11.07 2.79
C HIS A 320 3.96 -12.45 2.80
N VAL A 321 5.24 -12.57 2.40
CA VAL A 321 5.95 -13.85 2.56
C VAL A 321 6.71 -13.88 3.87
N MET A 322 7.47 -12.83 4.20
CA MET A 322 8.28 -12.85 5.41
C MET A 322 7.45 -12.84 6.69
N VAL A 323 6.37 -12.05 6.73
CA VAL A 323 5.57 -11.83 7.96
C VAL A 323 4.28 -12.64 7.94
N ASP A 324 3.45 -12.48 6.92
CA ASP A 324 2.08 -13.02 6.90
C ASP A 324 2.00 -14.52 6.66
N THR A 325 3.07 -15.18 6.23
CA THR A 325 3.11 -16.66 6.12
C THR A 325 2.67 -17.33 7.43
N ARG A 326 3.04 -16.78 8.57
CA ARG A 326 2.64 -17.34 9.88
C ARG A 326 1.11 -17.33 10.07
N LEU A 327 0.45 -16.33 9.54
CA LEU A 327 -1.00 -16.19 9.60
C LEU A 327 -1.66 -17.20 8.67
N ILE A 328 -1.16 -17.33 7.46
CA ILE A 328 -1.64 -18.33 6.49
C ILE A 328 -1.44 -19.75 7.02
N VAL A 329 -0.30 -20.04 7.66
CA VAL A 329 -0.04 -21.33 8.30
C VAL A 329 -1.07 -21.63 9.40
N ARG A 330 -1.37 -20.63 10.23
CA ARG A 330 -2.38 -20.75 11.28
C ARG A 330 -3.79 -20.92 10.70
N ASP A 331 -4.20 -20.05 9.79
CA ASP A 331 -5.56 -19.95 9.29
C ASP A 331 -5.93 -21.12 8.36
N LEU A 332 -4.96 -21.69 7.66
CA LEU A 332 -5.13 -22.88 6.83
C LEU A 332 -4.71 -24.18 7.54
N ASN A 333 -4.35 -24.10 8.83
CA ASN A 333 -3.99 -25.26 9.66
C ASN A 333 -2.86 -26.13 9.03
N ILE A 334 -1.78 -25.50 8.57
CA ILE A 334 -0.63 -26.17 7.96
C ILE A 334 0.30 -26.67 9.07
N HIS A 335 0.45 -28.00 9.19
CA HIS A 335 1.24 -28.67 10.22
C HIS A 335 2.65 -29.02 9.79
#